data_bc8dae88ee6c9e690bf0b9883d0adadd
#
_entry.id   bc8dae88ee6c9e690bf0b9883d0adadd
#
_cell.length_a   1.000
_cell.length_b   1.000
_cell.length_c   1.000
_cell.angle_alpha   90.00
_cell.angle_beta   90.00
_cell.angle_gamma   90.00
#
_symmetry.space_group_name_H-M   'P 1'
#
loop_
_entity.id
_entity.type
_entity.pdbx_description
1 polymer ?
#
loop_
_entity_poly.entity_id
_entity_poly.type
_entity_poly.pdbx_seq_one_letter_code
_entity_poly.pdbx_strand_id
1 'polypeptide(L)'
;MKKNIYDLLNEVEMDLNEYNKEEFTDIEKRKIKNIFKKSIRKNTTLYKKYVSTASIGLLVVTLFTTNLGDNVLSYANTLAYDIVSYLGIEKSLDEYKTVVNQSISKNGLTIQLNEVVLDNDQLVVSATSKYNEKLENDSISLSSSIYINGERVNNGGSGSSKQLDDYTVEEVMFHNIKNDIDGDLDYLNGDLNVKVVFSDPIINGKTVSGQWAFEFKTNGDELALNTKDILLDYSFKLDNDQEIILEKYTSNNLGQKIYFSKESEGIYYDMLLKGHDDLGNQVEFSMSSANAYNGMFKLETINGNLDKNAKKLYLTPYAVKFPDKSGRMSNDFKKVGEEFTINLLK
;
A
#
# COMPACT_ATOMS: atom_id res chain seq x y z
N MET A 1 24.76 20.11 -31.30
CA MET A 1 23.74 20.84 -30.50
C MET A 1 22.71 19.85 -29.99
N LYS A 2 22.56 19.68 -28.67
CA LYS A 2 21.47 18.85 -28.14
C LYS A 2 20.18 19.67 -28.22
N LYS A 3 19.19 19.20 -29.02
CA LYS A 3 17.85 19.79 -29.04
C LYS A 3 17.25 19.72 -27.62
N ASN A 4 16.66 20.80 -27.16
CA ASN A 4 15.95 20.89 -25.90
C ASN A 4 14.63 20.08 -26.02
N ILE A 5 14.19 19.43 -24.96
CA ILE A 5 12.95 18.64 -24.94
C ILE A 5 11.71 19.47 -25.33
N TYR A 6 11.76 20.78 -25.07
CA TYR A 6 10.72 21.73 -25.49
C TYR A 6 10.68 21.96 -27.00
N ASP A 7 11.82 21.83 -27.69
CA ASP A 7 11.86 21.95 -29.16
C ASP A 7 11.25 20.72 -29.83
N LEU A 8 11.40 19.53 -29.19
CA LEU A 8 10.79 18.28 -29.65
C LEU A 8 9.26 18.27 -29.43
N LEU A 9 8.77 18.86 -28.34
CA LEU A 9 7.33 18.95 -28.06
C LEU A 9 6.60 19.93 -29.01
N ASN A 10 7.31 20.94 -29.52
CA ASN A 10 6.75 21.89 -30.50
C ASN A 10 6.75 21.35 -31.94
N GLU A 11 7.48 20.24 -32.22
CA GLU A 11 7.51 19.59 -33.55
C GLU A 11 6.42 18.52 -33.71
N VAL A 12 5.65 18.19 -32.64
CA VAL A 12 4.58 17.20 -32.70
C VAL A 12 3.24 17.92 -33.06
N GLU A 13 2.87 17.90 -34.32
CA GLU A 13 1.51 18.24 -34.74
C GLU A 13 0.57 17.10 -34.33
N MET A 14 -0.22 17.32 -33.26
CA MET A 14 -1.34 16.47 -32.91
C MET A 14 -2.62 17.03 -33.51
N ASP A 15 -3.32 16.27 -34.35
CA ASP A 15 -4.66 16.63 -34.79
C ASP A 15 -5.66 16.35 -33.66
N LEU A 16 -5.99 17.41 -32.92
CA LEU A 16 -6.91 17.36 -31.78
C LEU A 16 -8.39 17.18 -32.21
N ASN A 17 -8.71 17.12 -33.50
CA ASN A 17 -10.07 16.96 -34.00
C ASN A 17 -10.54 15.49 -34.02
N GLU A 18 -9.63 14.53 -33.84
CA GLU A 18 -9.96 13.10 -33.73
C GLU A 18 -10.48 12.69 -32.34
N TYR A 19 -10.37 13.55 -31.33
CA TYR A 19 -10.77 13.24 -29.97
C TYR A 19 -12.11 13.91 -29.63
N ASN A 20 -13.08 13.11 -29.18
CA ASN A 20 -14.35 13.63 -28.64
C ASN A 20 -14.05 14.56 -27.46
N LYS A 21 -14.46 15.82 -27.60
CA LYS A 21 -14.24 16.84 -26.57
C LYS A 21 -15.16 16.60 -25.37
N GLU A 22 -14.70 15.84 -24.39
CA GLU A 22 -15.15 16.05 -23.03
C GLU A 22 -14.31 17.18 -22.42
N GLU A 23 -14.94 18.30 -22.17
CA GLU A 23 -14.27 19.47 -21.60
C GLU A 23 -13.98 19.18 -20.12
N PHE A 24 -12.68 19.26 -19.74
CA PHE A 24 -12.28 19.25 -18.34
C PHE A 24 -13.11 20.24 -17.53
N THR A 25 -13.62 19.81 -16.40
CA THR A 25 -14.31 20.68 -15.46
C THR A 25 -13.36 21.78 -14.95
N ASP A 26 -13.90 22.92 -14.51
CA ASP A 26 -13.07 24.02 -13.98
C ASP A 26 -12.24 23.59 -12.76
N ILE A 27 -12.69 22.59 -12.04
CA ILE A 27 -11.97 22.00 -10.89
C ILE A 27 -10.75 21.23 -11.37
N GLU A 28 -10.87 20.43 -12.41
CA GLU A 28 -9.76 19.67 -13.02
C GLU A 28 -8.73 20.61 -13.67
N LYS A 29 -9.19 21.61 -14.42
CA LYS A 29 -8.32 22.65 -14.97
C LYS A 29 -7.53 23.39 -13.87
N ARG A 30 -8.16 23.68 -12.72
CA ARG A 30 -7.48 24.30 -11.57
C ARG A 30 -6.49 23.35 -10.89
N LYS A 31 -6.80 22.06 -10.76
CA LYS A 31 -5.87 21.04 -10.21
C LYS A 31 -4.64 20.90 -11.09
N ILE A 32 -4.80 20.71 -12.39
CA ILE A 32 -3.70 20.61 -13.37
C ILE A 32 -2.83 21.88 -13.33
N LYS A 33 -3.44 23.05 -13.32
CA LYS A 33 -2.74 24.34 -13.26
C LYS A 33 -1.98 24.52 -11.93
N ASN A 34 -2.50 24.02 -10.82
CA ASN A 34 -1.84 24.10 -9.52
C ASN A 34 -0.66 23.13 -9.42
N ILE A 35 -0.79 21.91 -9.94
CA ILE A 35 0.30 20.94 -10.06
C ILE A 35 1.43 21.52 -10.91
N PHE A 36 1.09 22.07 -12.07
CA PHE A 36 2.06 22.70 -12.96
C PHE A 36 2.75 23.92 -12.33
N LYS A 37 2.00 24.80 -11.64
CA LYS A 37 2.58 25.92 -10.89
C LYS A 37 3.46 25.52 -9.73
N LYS A 38 3.14 24.41 -9.02
CA LYS A 38 4.00 23.89 -7.93
C LYS A 38 5.30 23.30 -8.47
N SER A 39 5.27 22.60 -9.61
CA SER A 39 6.48 22.05 -10.26
C SER A 39 7.44 23.14 -10.75
N ILE A 40 6.93 24.27 -11.23
CA ILE A 40 7.73 25.40 -11.73
C ILE A 40 8.31 26.28 -10.58
N ARG A 41 7.61 26.37 -9.44
CA ARG A 41 8.03 27.27 -8.33
C ARG A 41 9.19 26.73 -7.47
N LYS A 42 9.64 25.49 -7.63
CA LYS A 42 10.76 24.90 -6.84
C LYS A 42 12.15 25.17 -7.41
N ASN A 43 12.33 26.13 -8.32
CA ASN A 43 13.63 26.40 -8.93
C ASN A 43 14.18 27.81 -8.64
N THR A 44 14.35 28.14 -7.37
CA THR A 44 15.31 29.20 -6.94
C THR A 44 15.72 28.94 -5.50
N THR A 45 16.73 28.16 -5.28
CA THR A 45 17.92 28.37 -4.42
C THR A 45 18.71 27.07 -4.31
N LEU A 46 19.91 27.08 -4.84
CA LEU A 46 21.09 26.27 -4.59
C LEU A 46 20.98 25.25 -3.43
N TYR A 47 20.60 23.99 -3.77
CA TYR A 47 21.23 22.81 -3.19
C TYR A 47 21.13 21.69 -4.22
N LYS A 48 22.30 21.23 -4.71
CA LYS A 48 22.44 20.04 -5.52
C LYS A 48 22.03 18.83 -4.67
N LYS A 49 20.82 18.35 -4.84
CA LYS A 49 20.43 16.96 -4.60
C LYS A 49 19.43 16.59 -5.69
N TYR A 50 19.73 15.51 -6.35
CA TYR A 50 19.04 14.93 -7.47
C TYR A 50 17.58 14.64 -7.09
N VAL A 51 16.66 15.50 -7.48
CA VAL A 51 15.23 15.16 -7.50
C VAL A 51 15.00 14.43 -8.81
N SER A 52 14.61 13.17 -8.72
CA SER A 52 14.33 12.35 -9.88
C SER A 52 13.09 12.90 -10.61
N THR A 53 13.33 13.64 -11.67
CA THR A 53 12.31 14.08 -12.65
C THR A 53 11.88 12.93 -13.57
N ALA A 54 12.05 11.67 -13.14
CA ALA A 54 11.77 10.49 -13.97
C ALA A 54 10.30 10.05 -13.97
N SER A 55 9.48 10.51 -13.02
CA SER A 55 8.10 10.03 -12.89
C SER A 55 7.10 10.64 -13.87
N ILE A 56 7.40 11.77 -14.49
CA ILE A 56 6.49 12.42 -15.47
C ILE A 56 6.79 12.00 -16.92
N GLY A 57 8.02 11.60 -17.23
CA GLY A 57 8.44 11.26 -18.59
C GLY A 57 8.02 9.85 -19.05
N LEU A 58 7.69 8.94 -18.15
CA LEU A 58 7.33 7.56 -18.49
C LEU A 58 5.84 7.39 -18.84
N LEU A 59 4.99 8.34 -18.47
CA LEU A 59 3.55 8.34 -18.74
C LEU A 59 3.21 8.40 -20.24
N VAL A 60 4.11 8.94 -21.07
CA VAL A 60 3.82 9.19 -22.50
C VAL A 60 4.25 8.03 -23.39
N VAL A 61 5.24 7.21 -23.00
CA VAL A 61 5.84 6.22 -23.90
C VAL A 61 5.08 4.90 -23.97
N THR A 62 4.34 4.51 -22.94
CA THR A 62 3.61 3.24 -22.93
C THR A 62 2.23 3.29 -23.57
N LEU A 63 1.66 4.48 -23.76
CA LEU A 63 0.37 4.66 -24.42
C LEU A 63 0.38 4.40 -25.93
N PHE A 64 1.55 4.45 -26.58
CA PHE A 64 1.68 4.37 -28.05
C PHE A 64 2.01 2.98 -28.60
N THR A 65 2.28 1.99 -27.77
CA THR A 65 2.75 0.66 -28.27
C THR A 65 1.71 -0.44 -28.22
N THR A 66 0.50 -0.18 -27.76
CA THR A 66 -0.56 -1.19 -27.72
C THR A 66 -1.83 -0.68 -28.42
N ASN A 67 -2.47 -1.51 -29.25
CA ASN A 67 -3.78 -1.28 -29.88
C ASN A 67 -4.93 -1.17 -28.84
N LEU A 68 -4.65 -0.73 -27.64
CA LEU A 68 -5.58 -0.61 -26.49
C LEU A 68 -5.90 0.86 -26.16
N GLY A 69 -5.46 1.83 -27.00
CA GLY A 69 -5.54 3.27 -26.72
C GLY A 69 -6.92 3.77 -26.33
N ASP A 70 -7.99 3.22 -26.91
CA ASP A 70 -9.34 3.75 -26.72
C ASP A 70 -9.98 3.37 -25.38
N ASN A 71 -9.53 2.29 -24.74
CA ASN A 71 -10.10 1.82 -23.48
C ASN A 71 -9.29 2.21 -22.23
N VAL A 72 -8.00 2.49 -22.37
CA VAL A 72 -7.12 2.84 -21.23
C VAL A 72 -7.38 4.25 -20.72
N LEU A 73 -7.70 5.21 -21.61
CA LEU A 73 -7.99 6.59 -21.24
C LEU A 73 -9.29 6.76 -20.46
N SER A 74 -10.29 5.89 -20.69
CA SER A 74 -11.56 5.95 -19.95
C SER A 74 -11.44 5.46 -18.51
N TYR A 75 -10.48 4.57 -18.20
CA TYR A 75 -10.25 4.04 -16.85
C TYR A 75 -9.39 4.96 -15.98
N ALA A 76 -8.50 5.75 -16.55
CA ALA A 76 -7.71 6.73 -15.77
C ALA A 76 -8.58 7.80 -15.06
N ASN A 77 -9.82 7.98 -15.51
CA ASN A 77 -10.77 8.92 -14.91
C ASN A 77 -11.73 8.29 -13.89
N THR A 78 -11.71 6.96 -13.72
CA THR A 78 -12.56 6.23 -12.78
C THR A 78 -11.78 5.58 -11.65
N LEU A 79 -10.64 6.11 -11.24
CA LEU A 79 -9.96 5.67 -10.01
C LEU A 79 -10.86 5.96 -8.79
N ALA A 80 -11.88 5.11 -8.64
CA ALA A 80 -12.83 5.18 -7.53
C ALA A 80 -12.29 4.51 -6.27
N TYR A 81 -11.23 3.70 -6.39
CA TYR A 81 -10.71 2.90 -5.30
C TYR A 81 -9.18 2.91 -5.29
N ASP A 82 -8.64 4.06 -4.89
CA ASP A 82 -7.22 4.23 -4.63
C ASP A 82 -6.86 3.71 -3.21
N ILE A 83 -5.56 3.67 -2.91
CA ILE A 83 -5.05 3.24 -1.59
C ILE A 83 -5.71 4.05 -0.47
N VAL A 84 -5.95 5.36 -0.66
CA VAL A 84 -6.57 6.26 0.32
C VAL A 84 -8.01 5.82 0.62
N SER A 85 -8.80 5.57 -0.44
CA SER A 85 -10.19 5.13 -0.31
C SER A 85 -10.30 3.77 0.38
N TYR A 86 -9.38 2.86 0.07
CA TYR A 86 -9.31 1.54 0.72
C TYR A 86 -9.01 1.65 2.21
N LEU A 87 -8.04 2.48 2.57
CA LEU A 87 -7.64 2.67 3.97
C LEU A 87 -8.66 3.47 4.79
N GLY A 88 -9.63 4.11 4.14
CA GLY A 88 -10.59 4.99 4.82
C GLY A 88 -9.90 6.17 5.53
N ILE A 89 -8.72 6.57 5.06
CA ILE A 89 -7.95 7.66 5.65
C ILE A 89 -8.35 9.01 5.02
N GLU A 90 -8.50 10.02 5.87
CA GLU A 90 -8.79 11.40 5.40
C GLU A 90 -7.54 12.12 4.86
N LYS A 91 -6.35 11.55 5.07
CA LYS A 91 -5.07 12.16 4.70
C LYS A 91 -4.72 11.81 3.26
N SER A 92 -4.24 12.81 2.50
CA SER A 92 -3.70 12.57 1.17
C SER A 92 -2.40 11.77 1.24
N LEU A 93 -2.27 10.77 0.37
CA LEU A 93 -1.02 10.03 0.11
C LEU A 93 -0.28 10.58 -1.12
N ASP A 94 -0.71 11.68 -1.72
CA ASP A 94 -0.17 12.19 -2.99
C ASP A 94 1.34 12.48 -2.95
N GLU A 95 1.90 12.78 -1.77
CA GLU A 95 3.34 13.04 -1.59
C GLU A 95 4.15 11.75 -1.40
N TYR A 96 3.52 10.63 -1.06
CA TYR A 96 4.15 9.35 -0.70
C TYR A 96 3.98 8.27 -1.75
N LYS A 97 3.05 8.44 -2.69
CA LYS A 97 2.74 7.45 -3.70
C LYS A 97 3.57 7.63 -4.97
N THR A 98 3.94 6.52 -5.56
CA THR A 98 4.46 6.46 -6.92
C THR A 98 3.36 6.02 -7.86
N VAL A 99 2.96 6.90 -8.76
CA VAL A 99 2.00 6.57 -9.82
C VAL A 99 2.72 5.79 -10.92
N VAL A 100 2.30 4.54 -11.14
CA VAL A 100 2.92 3.63 -12.11
C VAL A 100 2.15 3.62 -13.44
N ASN A 101 0.84 3.44 -13.40
CA ASN A 101 -0.08 3.43 -14.55
C ASN A 101 0.41 2.59 -15.74
N GLN A 102 1.04 1.44 -15.48
CA GLN A 102 1.45 0.50 -16.50
C GLN A 102 0.40 -0.59 -16.66
N SER A 103 0.13 -0.99 -17.91
CA SER A 103 -0.88 -2.00 -18.23
C SER A 103 -0.30 -3.10 -19.12
N ILE A 104 -0.64 -4.36 -18.82
CA ILE A 104 -0.21 -5.53 -19.58
C ILE A 104 -1.42 -6.42 -19.84
N SER A 105 -1.63 -6.77 -21.11
CA SER A 105 -2.70 -7.66 -21.55
C SER A 105 -2.13 -8.97 -22.07
N LYS A 106 -2.60 -10.09 -21.50
CA LYS A 106 -2.25 -11.45 -21.93
C LYS A 106 -3.42 -12.38 -21.63
N ASN A 107 -3.67 -13.31 -22.53
CA ASN A 107 -4.63 -14.44 -22.34
C ASN A 107 -6.03 -13.99 -21.87
N GLY A 108 -6.53 -12.86 -22.40
CA GLY A 108 -7.83 -12.30 -22.06
C GLY A 108 -7.88 -11.49 -20.76
N LEU A 109 -6.79 -11.45 -20.00
CA LEU A 109 -6.66 -10.65 -18.79
C LEU A 109 -5.74 -9.45 -19.01
N THR A 110 -6.25 -8.28 -18.70
CA THR A 110 -5.47 -7.04 -18.60
C THR A 110 -5.28 -6.70 -17.12
N ILE A 111 -4.05 -6.55 -16.69
CA ILE A 111 -3.72 -6.01 -15.37
C ILE A 111 -3.07 -4.65 -15.56
N GLN A 112 -3.57 -3.66 -14.85
CA GLN A 112 -2.97 -2.34 -14.72
C GLN A 112 -2.45 -2.17 -13.30
N LEU A 113 -1.16 -1.87 -13.15
CA LEU A 113 -0.58 -1.43 -11.89
C LEU A 113 -0.77 0.09 -11.79
N ASN A 114 -1.62 0.54 -10.86
CA ASN A 114 -2.04 1.93 -10.76
C ASN A 114 -1.01 2.78 -10.01
N GLU A 115 -0.84 2.49 -8.73
CA GLU A 115 0.05 3.23 -7.85
C GLU A 115 0.61 2.32 -6.74
N VAL A 116 1.69 2.75 -6.14
CA VAL A 116 2.30 2.08 -4.99
C VAL A 116 2.69 3.09 -3.92
N VAL A 117 2.73 2.62 -2.67
CA VAL A 117 3.32 3.33 -1.52
C VAL A 117 4.30 2.40 -0.85
N LEU A 118 5.53 2.85 -0.68
CA LEU A 118 6.57 2.14 0.04
C LEU A 118 6.68 2.67 1.47
N ASP A 119 6.41 1.80 2.44
CA ASP A 119 6.65 2.01 3.86
C ASP A 119 7.90 1.20 4.30
N ASN A 120 8.38 1.40 5.49
CA ASN A 120 9.59 0.75 6.01
C ASN A 120 9.53 -0.78 6.00
N ASP A 121 8.35 -1.38 6.04
CA ASP A 121 8.15 -2.82 6.17
C ASP A 121 7.10 -3.38 5.19
N GLN A 122 6.50 -2.52 4.38
CA GLN A 122 5.42 -2.90 3.47
C GLN A 122 5.48 -2.15 2.15
N LEU A 123 5.18 -2.85 1.07
CA LEU A 123 4.80 -2.25 -0.20
C LEU A 123 3.29 -2.36 -0.37
N VAL A 124 2.61 -1.24 -0.43
CA VAL A 124 1.18 -1.19 -0.76
C VAL A 124 1.03 -1.00 -2.26
N VAL A 125 0.24 -1.83 -2.88
CA VAL A 125 0.06 -1.88 -4.35
C VAL A 125 -1.41 -1.76 -4.68
N SER A 126 -1.78 -0.82 -5.56
CA SER A 126 -3.11 -0.75 -6.16
C SER A 126 -3.05 -1.24 -7.61
N ALA A 127 -3.93 -2.16 -7.96
CA ALA A 127 -4.04 -2.72 -9.31
C ALA A 127 -5.49 -2.84 -9.76
N THR A 128 -5.71 -2.69 -11.07
CA THR A 128 -6.99 -2.93 -11.72
C THR A 128 -6.86 -4.09 -12.68
N SER A 129 -7.72 -5.10 -12.54
CA SER A 129 -7.77 -6.28 -13.38
C SER A 129 -9.04 -6.28 -14.22
N LYS A 130 -8.92 -6.43 -15.54
CA LYS A 130 -10.06 -6.56 -16.46
C LYS A 130 -9.95 -7.86 -17.24
N TYR A 131 -10.97 -8.68 -17.16
CA TYR A 131 -11.08 -9.93 -17.91
C TYR A 131 -12.05 -9.81 -19.09
N ASN A 132 -11.83 -10.56 -20.15
CA ASN A 132 -12.66 -10.53 -21.36
C ASN A 132 -13.97 -11.32 -21.25
N GLU A 133 -14.13 -12.10 -20.18
CA GLU A 133 -15.36 -12.85 -19.87
C GLU A 133 -15.96 -12.31 -18.56
N LYS A 134 -17.27 -12.49 -18.38
CA LYS A 134 -17.98 -12.08 -17.19
C LYS A 134 -17.43 -12.79 -15.94
N LEU A 135 -17.20 -12.00 -14.89
CA LEU A 135 -16.73 -12.48 -13.59
C LEU A 135 -17.90 -13.08 -12.80
N GLU A 136 -17.63 -14.20 -12.14
CA GLU A 136 -18.55 -14.84 -11.21
C GLU A 136 -18.10 -14.55 -9.78
N ASN A 137 -18.91 -13.82 -8.97
CA ASN A 137 -18.70 -13.61 -7.53
C ASN A 137 -17.31 -13.03 -7.15
N ASP A 138 -16.92 -11.88 -7.70
CA ASP A 138 -15.66 -11.16 -7.37
C ASP A 138 -14.39 -12.03 -7.56
N SER A 139 -14.40 -12.95 -8.49
CA SER A 139 -13.47 -14.06 -8.54
C SER A 139 -12.21 -13.81 -9.38
N ILE A 140 -11.52 -12.69 -9.16
CA ILE A 140 -10.11 -12.56 -9.55
C ILE A 140 -9.25 -12.65 -8.29
N SER A 141 -8.26 -13.55 -8.31
CA SER A 141 -7.27 -13.68 -7.25
C SER A 141 -5.89 -13.53 -7.87
N LEU A 142 -5.19 -12.45 -7.50
CA LEU A 142 -3.82 -12.18 -7.92
C LEU A 142 -2.84 -12.71 -6.88
N SER A 143 -1.87 -13.49 -7.33
CA SER A 143 -0.69 -13.85 -6.54
C SER A 143 0.51 -13.08 -7.06
N SER A 144 1.21 -12.37 -6.19
CA SER A 144 2.30 -11.50 -6.59
C SER A 144 3.63 -11.85 -5.93
N SER A 145 4.71 -11.62 -6.65
CA SER A 145 6.08 -11.63 -6.14
C SER A 145 6.67 -10.23 -6.28
N ILE A 146 7.27 -9.74 -5.19
CA ILE A 146 7.90 -8.42 -5.14
C ILE A 146 9.42 -8.60 -5.14
N TYR A 147 10.09 -7.82 -5.98
CA TYR A 147 11.55 -7.75 -6.04
C TYR A 147 11.97 -6.29 -5.85
N ILE A 148 12.98 -6.07 -5.00
CA ILE A 148 13.63 -4.77 -4.81
C ILE A 148 15.09 -4.93 -5.16
N ASN A 149 15.59 -4.10 -6.07
CA ASN A 149 16.96 -4.14 -6.60
C ASN A 149 17.38 -5.55 -7.11
N GLY A 150 16.40 -6.32 -7.60
CA GLY A 150 16.59 -7.67 -8.15
C GLY A 150 16.40 -8.80 -7.14
N GLU A 151 16.31 -8.52 -5.86
CA GLU A 151 16.08 -9.52 -4.81
C GLU A 151 14.59 -9.66 -4.48
N ARG A 152 14.13 -10.90 -4.29
CA ARG A 152 12.76 -11.17 -3.85
C ARG A 152 12.61 -10.90 -2.37
N VAL A 153 11.64 -10.03 -2.01
CA VAL A 153 11.54 -9.48 -0.63
C VAL A 153 10.20 -9.72 0.05
N ASN A 154 9.19 -10.27 -0.62
CA ASN A 154 7.88 -10.44 0.00
C ASN A 154 7.75 -11.74 0.77
N ASN A 155 7.30 -11.62 2.04
CA ASN A 155 7.11 -12.74 2.99
C ASN A 155 5.63 -12.95 3.33
N GLY A 156 4.73 -12.65 2.40
CA GLY A 156 3.30 -12.70 2.62
C GLY A 156 2.66 -11.34 2.46
N GLY A 157 1.36 -11.31 2.63
CA GLY A 157 0.60 -10.09 2.48
C GLY A 157 -0.88 -10.30 2.73
N SER A 158 -1.61 -9.22 2.71
CA SER A 158 -3.07 -9.18 2.76
C SER A 158 -3.57 -8.22 1.70
N GLY A 159 -4.84 -8.28 1.40
CA GLY A 159 -5.43 -7.36 0.44
C GLY A 159 -6.94 -7.42 0.49
N SER A 160 -7.54 -6.53 -0.26
CA SER A 160 -8.97 -6.52 -0.51
C SER A 160 -9.22 -6.16 -1.96
N SER A 161 -10.32 -6.65 -2.47
CA SER A 161 -10.77 -6.41 -3.82
C SER A 161 -12.17 -5.82 -3.82
N LYS A 162 -12.47 -5.06 -4.87
CA LYS A 162 -13.80 -4.53 -5.15
C LYS A 162 -14.12 -4.72 -6.61
N GLN A 163 -15.22 -5.40 -6.90
CA GLN A 163 -15.74 -5.48 -8.26
C GLN A 163 -16.35 -4.13 -8.66
N LEU A 164 -15.91 -3.58 -9.80
CA LEU A 164 -16.42 -2.32 -10.35
C LEU A 164 -17.57 -2.56 -11.33
N ASP A 165 -17.45 -3.60 -12.14
CA ASP A 165 -18.43 -4.04 -13.12
C ASP A 165 -18.30 -5.56 -13.36
N ASP A 166 -19.11 -6.09 -14.28
CA ASP A 166 -19.13 -7.52 -14.61
C ASP A 166 -17.79 -8.09 -15.11
N TYR A 167 -16.79 -7.26 -15.40
CA TYR A 167 -15.51 -7.65 -16.03
C TYR A 167 -14.28 -7.10 -15.28
N THR A 168 -14.47 -6.20 -14.31
CA THR A 168 -13.39 -5.39 -13.75
C THR A 168 -13.37 -5.48 -12.22
N VAL A 169 -12.18 -5.74 -11.67
CA VAL A 169 -11.91 -5.73 -10.23
C VAL A 169 -10.75 -4.79 -9.94
N GLU A 170 -10.88 -3.99 -8.90
CA GLU A 170 -9.78 -3.25 -8.27
C GLU A 170 -9.31 -3.97 -7.00
N GLU A 171 -8.01 -3.97 -6.79
CA GLU A 171 -7.37 -4.62 -5.65
C GLU A 171 -6.35 -3.68 -5.01
N VAL A 172 -6.36 -3.65 -3.67
CA VAL A 172 -5.27 -3.05 -2.88
C VAL A 172 -4.62 -4.16 -2.08
N MET A 173 -3.32 -4.34 -2.27
CA MET A 173 -2.52 -5.41 -1.68
C MET A 173 -1.42 -4.83 -0.81
N PHE A 174 -1.24 -5.39 0.38
CA PHE A 174 -0.17 -5.09 1.32
C PHE A 174 0.82 -6.23 1.27
N HIS A 175 2.04 -5.97 0.85
CA HIS A 175 3.12 -6.95 0.83
C HIS A 175 4.10 -6.64 1.95
N ASN A 176 4.27 -7.58 2.88
CA ASN A 176 5.33 -7.47 3.88
C ASN A 176 6.67 -7.68 3.17
N ILE A 177 7.57 -6.71 3.29
CA ILE A 177 8.89 -6.70 2.65
C ILE A 177 10.04 -6.83 3.65
N LYS A 178 9.73 -7.11 4.92
CA LYS A 178 10.73 -7.40 5.93
C LYS A 178 11.33 -8.77 5.68
N ASN A 179 12.62 -8.84 5.44
CA ASN A 179 13.35 -10.10 5.47
C ASN A 179 13.62 -10.49 6.94
N ASP A 180 13.49 -11.78 7.25
CA ASP A 180 13.90 -12.36 8.55
C ASP A 180 15.43 -12.33 8.74
N ILE A 181 16.18 -11.74 7.83
CA ILE A 181 17.64 -11.67 7.84
C ILE A 181 18.04 -10.32 8.43
N ASP A 182 18.41 -10.35 9.70
CA ASP A 182 19.15 -9.30 10.42
C ASP A 182 19.00 -7.86 9.96
N GLY A 183 17.87 -7.30 10.25
CA GLY A 183 17.79 -5.99 10.92
C GLY A 183 18.07 -4.71 10.18
N ASP A 184 18.74 -4.68 9.07
CA ASP A 184 19.15 -3.41 8.47
C ASP A 184 18.25 -3.03 7.30
N LEU A 185 17.31 -2.11 7.55
CA LEU A 185 16.40 -1.53 6.53
C LEU A 185 17.09 -0.48 5.64
N ASP A 186 18.42 -0.29 5.79
CA ASP A 186 19.18 0.67 4.97
C ASP A 186 19.08 0.40 3.47
N TYR A 187 18.72 -0.81 3.07
CA TYR A 187 18.50 -1.13 1.65
C TYR A 187 17.21 -0.53 1.07
N LEU A 188 16.30 0.00 1.91
CA LEU A 188 15.06 0.67 1.48
C LEU A 188 15.22 2.19 1.34
N ASN A 189 16.40 2.74 1.59
CA ASN A 189 16.66 4.17 1.47
C ASN A 189 16.89 4.59 0.01
N GLY A 190 16.39 5.76 -0.34
CA GLY A 190 16.56 6.37 -1.65
C GLY A 190 15.72 5.74 -2.77
N ASP A 191 16.15 5.94 -4.00
CA ASP A 191 15.46 5.44 -5.18
C ASP A 191 15.71 3.94 -5.38
N LEU A 192 14.65 3.14 -5.30
CA LEU A 192 14.68 1.68 -5.44
C LEU A 192 14.10 1.24 -6.79
N ASN A 193 14.74 0.25 -7.41
CA ASN A 193 14.17 -0.44 -8.55
C ASN A 193 13.25 -1.55 -8.04
N VAL A 194 11.96 -1.42 -8.29
CA VAL A 194 10.95 -2.37 -7.85
C VAL A 194 10.38 -3.10 -9.05
N LYS A 195 10.17 -4.42 -8.88
CA LYS A 195 9.47 -5.26 -9.83
C LYS A 195 8.35 -6.00 -9.11
N VAL A 196 7.13 -5.82 -9.61
CA VAL A 196 5.94 -6.55 -9.19
C VAL A 196 5.58 -7.56 -10.27
N VAL A 197 5.47 -8.84 -9.92
CA VAL A 197 5.12 -9.91 -10.86
C VAL A 197 3.87 -10.61 -10.38
N PHE A 198 2.78 -10.48 -11.12
CA PHE A 198 1.59 -11.32 -10.94
C PHE A 198 1.75 -12.59 -11.78
N SER A 199 1.62 -13.75 -11.16
CA SER A 199 1.79 -15.04 -11.81
C SER A 199 0.54 -15.87 -11.70
N ASP A 200 0.14 -16.45 -12.82
CA ASP A 200 -0.94 -17.43 -12.91
C ASP A 200 -2.22 -17.06 -12.13
N PRO A 201 -2.83 -15.87 -12.39
CA PRO A 201 -4.05 -15.45 -11.73
C PRO A 201 -5.17 -16.49 -11.81
N ILE A 202 -5.98 -16.57 -10.74
CA ILE A 202 -7.16 -17.43 -10.73
C ILE A 202 -8.40 -16.57 -11.02
N ILE A 203 -9.14 -16.90 -12.08
CA ILE A 203 -10.35 -16.19 -12.50
C ILE A 203 -11.49 -17.20 -12.64
N ASN A 204 -12.64 -16.95 -12.01
CA ASN A 204 -13.78 -17.88 -12.01
C ASN A 204 -13.35 -19.31 -11.64
N GLY A 205 -12.43 -19.47 -10.68
CA GLY A 205 -11.88 -20.75 -10.25
C GLY A 205 -10.94 -21.44 -11.24
N LYS A 206 -10.54 -20.76 -12.34
CA LYS A 206 -9.61 -21.29 -13.34
C LYS A 206 -8.32 -20.49 -13.37
N THR A 207 -7.19 -21.17 -13.50
CA THR A 207 -5.88 -20.52 -13.65
C THR A 207 -5.73 -19.95 -15.06
N VAL A 208 -5.41 -18.68 -15.17
CA VAL A 208 -5.01 -18.02 -16.41
C VAL A 208 -3.48 -17.98 -16.43
N SER A 209 -2.86 -18.94 -17.13
CA SER A 209 -1.41 -19.08 -17.16
C SER A 209 -0.72 -17.85 -17.76
N GLY A 210 0.31 -17.35 -17.09
CA GLY A 210 1.10 -16.23 -17.56
C GLY A 210 1.72 -15.41 -16.45
N GLN A 211 2.52 -14.43 -16.85
CA GLN A 211 3.14 -13.47 -15.95
C GLN A 211 2.92 -12.05 -16.45
N TRP A 212 2.53 -11.17 -15.54
CA TRP A 212 2.38 -9.72 -15.73
C TRP A 212 3.42 -9.05 -14.83
N ALA A 213 4.52 -8.60 -15.42
CA ALA A 213 5.67 -8.06 -14.70
C ALA A 213 5.80 -6.56 -14.94
N PHE A 214 5.76 -5.77 -13.87
CA PHE A 214 5.83 -4.32 -13.86
C PHE A 214 7.14 -3.89 -13.20
N GLU A 215 7.91 -3.04 -13.87
CA GLU A 215 9.17 -2.50 -13.37
C GLU A 215 9.07 -0.98 -13.29
N PHE A 216 9.43 -0.43 -12.13
CA PHE A 216 9.36 1.00 -11.86
C PHE A 216 10.36 1.39 -10.78
N LYS A 217 10.52 2.69 -10.55
CA LYS A 217 11.26 3.23 -9.41
C LYS A 217 10.30 3.80 -8.39
N THR A 218 10.60 3.59 -7.12
CA THR A 218 9.88 4.19 -5.99
C THR A 218 10.85 4.60 -4.90
N ASN A 219 10.38 5.45 -3.98
CA ASN A 219 11.16 5.96 -2.87
C ASN A 219 10.24 6.08 -1.66
N GLY A 220 10.66 5.56 -0.51
CA GLY A 220 9.92 5.61 0.76
C GLY A 220 10.38 6.71 1.72
N ASP A 221 11.43 7.47 1.38
CA ASP A 221 12.09 8.41 2.30
C ASP A 221 11.13 9.46 2.86
N GLU A 222 10.24 10.01 2.04
CA GLU A 222 9.27 11.02 2.48
C GLU A 222 8.27 10.45 3.51
N LEU A 223 7.81 9.23 3.34
CA LEU A 223 6.94 8.56 4.29
C LEU A 223 7.70 8.22 5.57
N ALA A 224 8.94 7.73 5.44
CA ALA A 224 9.82 7.42 6.56
C ALA A 224 10.11 8.67 7.42
N LEU A 225 10.41 9.82 6.79
CA LEU A 225 10.61 11.10 7.48
C LEU A 225 9.36 11.60 8.22
N ASN A 226 8.17 11.23 7.75
CA ASN A 226 6.89 11.58 8.36
C ASN A 226 6.35 10.46 9.27
N THR A 227 7.11 9.39 9.47
CA THR A 227 6.78 8.31 10.40
C THR A 227 7.27 8.66 11.80
N LYS A 228 6.36 8.61 12.75
CA LYS A 228 6.64 8.80 14.17
C LYS A 228 6.81 7.45 14.83
N ASP A 229 7.95 7.25 15.48
CA ASP A 229 8.28 6.04 16.22
C ASP A 229 8.32 6.34 17.73
N ILE A 230 7.69 5.46 18.52
CA ILE A 230 7.71 5.50 19.99
C ILE A 230 8.13 4.11 20.48
N LEU A 231 9.29 4.01 21.12
CA LEU A 231 9.72 2.77 21.75
C LEU A 231 8.80 2.44 22.91
N LEU A 232 8.46 1.15 23.03
CA LEU A 232 7.62 0.62 24.07
C LEU A 232 8.46 -0.25 25.02
N ASP A 233 8.10 -0.20 26.30
CA ASP A 233 8.70 -1.05 27.36
C ASP A 233 7.55 -1.74 28.06
N TYR A 234 6.93 -2.72 27.38
CA TYR A 234 5.82 -3.47 27.91
C TYR A 234 5.83 -4.90 27.38
N SER A 235 5.62 -5.86 28.26
CA SER A 235 5.44 -7.26 27.88
C SER A 235 4.25 -7.90 28.59
N PHE A 236 3.75 -8.98 28.04
CA PHE A 236 2.70 -9.81 28.63
C PHE A 236 2.91 -11.29 28.28
N LYS A 237 2.30 -12.19 29.05
CA LYS A 237 2.40 -13.63 28.85
C LYS A 237 1.07 -14.21 28.40
N LEU A 238 1.16 -15.13 27.43
CA LEU A 238 0.06 -15.98 27.01
C LEU A 238 -0.12 -17.17 27.97
N ASP A 239 -1.24 -17.91 27.84
CA ASP A 239 -1.57 -19.06 28.70
C ASP A 239 -0.54 -20.21 28.62
N ASN A 240 0.28 -20.24 27.55
CA ASN A 240 1.35 -21.20 27.35
C ASN A 240 2.73 -20.71 27.82
N ASP A 241 2.77 -19.68 28.67
CA ASP A 241 3.96 -18.99 29.18
C ASP A 241 4.80 -18.27 28.10
N GLN A 242 4.35 -18.20 26.84
CA GLN A 242 5.01 -17.42 25.80
C GLN A 242 4.96 -15.94 26.15
N GLU A 243 6.11 -15.30 26.23
CA GLU A 243 6.22 -13.85 26.42
C GLU A 243 6.13 -13.12 25.08
N ILE A 244 5.31 -12.06 25.06
CA ILE A 244 5.16 -11.14 23.97
C ILE A 244 5.70 -9.79 24.44
N ILE A 245 6.69 -9.27 23.73
CA ILE A 245 7.34 -7.99 24.05
C ILE A 245 6.91 -6.96 23.00
N LEU A 246 6.21 -5.91 23.42
CA LEU A 246 5.88 -4.80 22.55
C LEU A 246 7.09 -3.88 22.41
N GLU A 247 7.60 -3.72 21.21
CA GLU A 247 8.86 -3.03 20.95
C GLU A 247 8.66 -1.56 20.57
N LYS A 248 7.71 -1.32 19.67
CA LYS A 248 7.58 0.00 19.05
C LYS A 248 6.15 0.25 18.56
N TYR A 249 5.64 1.44 18.80
CA TYR A 249 4.49 2.01 18.13
C TYR A 249 4.96 2.90 16.99
N THR A 250 4.37 2.80 15.81
CA THR A 250 4.62 3.68 14.68
C THR A 250 3.33 4.32 14.19
N SER A 251 3.43 5.55 13.68
CA SER A 251 2.30 6.28 13.12
C SER A 251 2.75 7.11 11.92
N ASN A 252 2.10 6.93 10.80
CA ASN A 252 2.30 7.71 9.59
C ASN A 252 0.98 7.88 8.81
N ASN A 253 1.05 8.28 7.55
CA ASN A 253 -0.15 8.47 6.72
C ASN A 253 -0.80 7.16 6.25
N LEU A 254 -0.12 6.01 6.35
CA LEU A 254 -0.70 4.69 6.07
C LEU A 254 -1.42 4.08 7.29
N GLY A 255 -1.29 4.70 8.47
CA GLY A 255 -1.95 4.26 9.69
C GLY A 255 -0.99 4.05 10.85
N GLN A 256 -1.48 3.33 11.86
CA GLN A 256 -0.76 3.07 13.11
C GLN A 256 -0.48 1.57 13.25
N LYS A 257 0.73 1.25 13.72
CA LYS A 257 1.20 -0.12 13.94
C LYS A 257 1.87 -0.25 15.30
N ILE A 258 1.80 -1.43 15.90
CA ILE A 258 2.58 -1.80 17.09
C ILE A 258 3.33 -3.09 16.78
N TYR A 259 4.66 -3.03 16.84
CA TYR A 259 5.53 -4.19 16.59
C TYR A 259 5.79 -4.93 17.87
N PHE A 260 5.88 -6.24 17.77
CA PHE A 260 6.21 -7.11 18.89
C PHE A 260 7.20 -8.20 18.49
N SER A 261 7.95 -8.69 19.48
CA SER A 261 8.74 -9.90 19.39
C SER A 261 8.29 -10.96 20.39
N LYS A 262 8.76 -12.18 20.18
CA LYS A 262 8.52 -13.35 21.05
C LYS A 262 9.70 -14.30 20.97
N GLU A 263 10.03 -14.94 22.09
CA GLU A 263 11.22 -15.79 22.20
C GLU A 263 11.05 -17.21 21.63
N SER A 264 9.83 -17.66 21.39
CA SER A 264 9.57 -19.05 20.98
C SER A 264 8.92 -19.14 19.61
N GLU A 265 9.28 -20.18 18.87
CA GLU A 265 8.65 -20.51 17.60
C GLU A 265 7.16 -20.85 17.77
N GLY A 266 6.40 -20.57 16.72
CA GLY A 266 4.98 -20.91 16.63
C GLY A 266 4.05 -19.71 16.85
N ILE A 267 2.94 -19.75 16.14
CA ILE A 267 1.84 -18.78 16.25
C ILE A 267 0.62 -19.60 16.67
N TYR A 268 0.37 -19.62 17.98
CA TYR A 268 -0.72 -20.45 18.53
C TYR A 268 -1.92 -19.59 18.96
N TYR A 269 -1.80 -18.27 18.89
CA TYR A 269 -2.80 -17.33 19.35
C TYR A 269 -3.00 -16.22 18.33
N ASP A 270 -4.25 -15.83 18.16
CA ASP A 270 -4.62 -14.53 17.65
C ASP A 270 -4.69 -13.54 18.81
N MET A 271 -4.25 -12.30 18.56
CA MET A 271 -4.09 -11.28 19.60
C MET A 271 -4.71 -9.95 19.19
N LEU A 272 -5.23 -9.24 20.18
CA LEU A 272 -5.78 -7.91 20.04
C LEU A 272 -5.25 -7.01 21.17
N LEU A 273 -5.08 -5.72 20.88
CA LEU A 273 -4.88 -4.68 21.87
C LEU A 273 -6.12 -3.77 21.84
N LYS A 274 -6.92 -3.77 22.89
CA LYS A 274 -8.15 -2.99 22.98
C LYS A 274 -8.07 -1.93 24.08
N GLY A 275 -8.68 -0.80 23.81
CA GLY A 275 -8.74 0.27 24.80
C GLY A 275 -9.33 1.54 24.25
N HIS A 276 -8.77 2.67 24.67
CA HIS A 276 -9.29 3.98 24.28
C HIS A 276 -8.14 5.02 24.22
N ASP A 277 -8.39 6.11 23.53
CA ASP A 277 -7.55 7.29 23.64
C ASP A 277 -7.92 8.16 24.84
N ASP A 278 -7.14 9.20 25.13
CA ASP A 278 -7.39 10.14 26.24
C ASP A 278 -8.60 11.07 25.99
N LEU A 279 -9.23 11.00 24.83
CA LEU A 279 -10.47 11.69 24.49
C LEU A 279 -11.70 10.77 24.61
N GLY A 280 -11.50 9.49 24.96
CA GLY A 280 -12.56 8.50 25.19
C GLY A 280 -13.00 7.72 23.95
N ASN A 281 -12.32 7.88 22.81
CA ASN A 281 -12.63 7.09 21.61
C ASN A 281 -12.11 5.67 21.77
N GLN A 282 -12.93 4.68 21.40
CA GLN A 282 -12.51 3.28 21.41
C GLN A 282 -11.45 3.04 20.35
N VAL A 283 -10.42 2.26 20.69
CA VAL A 283 -9.30 1.93 19.85
C VAL A 283 -9.02 0.43 19.92
N GLU A 284 -8.84 -0.20 18.77
CA GLU A 284 -8.50 -1.62 18.65
C GLU A 284 -7.36 -1.81 17.65
N PHE A 285 -6.34 -2.56 18.05
CA PHE A 285 -5.28 -3.02 17.19
C PHE A 285 -5.39 -4.53 17.05
N SER A 286 -5.54 -5.03 15.83
CA SER A 286 -5.59 -6.45 15.51
C SER A 286 -4.24 -6.95 15.02
N MET A 287 -3.89 -8.20 15.32
CA MET A 287 -2.68 -8.83 14.79
C MET A 287 -2.81 -8.95 13.26
N SER A 288 -2.01 -8.18 12.55
CA SER A 288 -2.03 -8.12 11.08
C SER A 288 -1.10 -9.15 10.44
N SER A 289 0.06 -9.40 11.07
CA SER A 289 1.01 -10.41 10.63
C SER A 289 1.86 -10.89 11.80
N ALA A 290 2.29 -12.15 11.72
CA ALA A 290 3.28 -12.69 12.63
C ALA A 290 4.08 -13.81 11.94
N ASN A 291 5.35 -13.93 12.30
CA ASN A 291 6.24 -15.05 11.96
C ASN A 291 6.67 -15.78 13.23
N ALA A 292 7.73 -16.60 13.15
CA ALA A 292 8.24 -17.37 14.29
C ALA A 292 8.65 -16.49 15.48
N TYR A 293 9.18 -15.28 15.25
CA TYR A 293 9.82 -14.46 16.29
C TYR A 293 9.23 -13.06 16.41
N ASN A 294 8.60 -12.55 15.38
CA ASN A 294 8.12 -11.16 15.31
C ASN A 294 6.69 -11.09 14.79
N GLY A 295 6.02 -9.98 15.07
CA GLY A 295 4.73 -9.68 14.50
C GLY A 295 4.36 -8.21 14.64
N MET A 296 3.17 -7.90 14.14
CA MET A 296 2.67 -6.54 14.06
C MET A 296 1.16 -6.51 14.29
N PHE A 297 0.74 -5.60 15.14
CA PHE A 297 -0.64 -5.17 15.25
C PHE A 297 -0.86 -3.94 14.37
N LYS A 298 -2.03 -3.84 13.77
CA LYS A 298 -2.46 -2.68 12.99
C LYS A 298 -3.76 -2.12 13.55
N LEU A 299 -3.89 -0.78 13.56
CA LEU A 299 -5.12 -0.13 13.99
C LEU A 299 -6.27 -0.52 13.07
N GLU A 300 -7.37 -0.99 13.68
CA GLU A 300 -8.64 -1.27 13.02
C GLU A 300 -9.55 -0.04 13.07
N THR A 301 -10.01 0.41 11.91
CA THR A 301 -10.88 1.59 11.83
C THR A 301 -12.38 1.24 11.84
N ILE A 302 -12.73 -0.05 11.80
CA ILE A 302 -14.14 -0.51 11.79
C ILE A 302 -14.79 -0.37 13.18
N ASN A 303 -14.04 -0.69 14.25
CA ASN A 303 -14.56 -0.74 15.62
C ASN A 303 -14.23 0.51 16.44
N GLY A 304 -13.67 1.51 15.83
CA GLY A 304 -13.25 2.75 16.47
C GLY A 304 -12.11 3.40 15.69
N ASN A 305 -11.71 4.58 16.12
CA ASN A 305 -10.60 5.27 15.49
C ASN A 305 -9.86 6.12 16.52
N LEU A 306 -8.56 6.23 16.34
CA LEU A 306 -7.72 7.12 17.12
C LEU A 306 -7.94 8.56 16.68
N ASP A 307 -8.33 9.45 17.60
CA ASP A 307 -8.44 10.87 17.30
C ASP A 307 -7.05 11.48 17.02
N LYS A 308 -6.95 12.29 15.98
CA LYS A 308 -5.70 12.97 15.59
C LYS A 308 -5.14 13.91 16.67
N ASN A 309 -5.96 14.37 17.60
CA ASN A 309 -5.57 15.23 18.71
C ASN A 309 -5.29 14.44 20.01
N ALA A 310 -5.46 13.12 20.00
CA ALA A 310 -5.16 12.28 21.13
C ALA A 310 -3.69 12.37 21.52
N LYS A 311 -3.45 12.41 22.81
CA LYS A 311 -2.10 12.52 23.39
C LYS A 311 -1.65 11.23 24.05
N LYS A 312 -2.57 10.33 24.34
CA LYS A 312 -2.33 9.05 25.00
C LYS A 312 -3.25 7.98 24.45
N LEU A 313 -2.71 6.76 24.45
CA LEU A 313 -3.46 5.53 24.25
C LEU A 313 -3.38 4.67 25.51
N TYR A 314 -4.50 4.10 25.92
CA TYR A 314 -4.63 3.13 27.01
C TYR A 314 -5.06 1.81 26.38
N LEU A 315 -4.20 0.79 26.41
CA LEU A 315 -4.42 -0.47 25.71
C LEU A 315 -4.26 -1.66 26.66
N THR A 316 -5.12 -2.65 26.50
CA THR A 316 -5.08 -3.91 27.24
C THR A 316 -4.93 -5.07 26.25
N PRO A 317 -3.99 -6.01 26.44
CA PRO A 317 -3.83 -7.17 25.58
C PRO A 317 -4.91 -8.23 25.82
N TYR A 318 -5.38 -8.80 24.72
CA TYR A 318 -6.27 -9.95 24.67
C TYR A 318 -5.76 -11.00 23.70
N ALA A 319 -6.02 -12.27 23.97
CA ALA A 319 -5.65 -13.36 23.09
C ALA A 319 -6.72 -14.45 23.02
N VAL A 320 -6.73 -15.17 21.92
CA VAL A 320 -7.51 -16.39 21.71
C VAL A 320 -6.66 -17.44 21.02
N LYS A 321 -6.71 -18.68 21.49
CA LYS A 321 -5.95 -19.78 20.89
C LYS A 321 -6.52 -20.12 19.50
N PHE A 322 -5.64 -20.33 18.52
CA PHE A 322 -6.03 -20.88 17.24
C PHE A 322 -6.63 -22.29 17.40
N PRO A 323 -7.63 -22.66 16.62
CA PRO A 323 -8.19 -24.00 16.69
C PRO A 323 -7.17 -25.04 16.22
N ASP A 324 -7.12 -26.18 16.88
CA ASP A 324 -6.20 -27.29 16.53
C ASP A 324 -6.45 -27.88 15.13
N LYS A 325 -7.61 -27.61 14.56
CA LYS A 325 -7.99 -27.99 13.20
C LYS A 325 -8.54 -26.80 12.44
N SER A 326 -8.33 -26.78 11.12
CA SER A 326 -8.91 -25.76 10.26
C SER A 326 -10.42 -25.63 10.50
N GLY A 327 -10.90 -24.41 10.73
CA GLY A 327 -12.29 -24.11 11.05
C GLY A 327 -12.47 -22.64 11.41
N ARG A 328 -13.69 -22.34 11.90
CA ARG A 328 -14.01 -20.97 12.34
C ARG A 328 -13.24 -20.61 13.60
N MET A 329 -12.60 -19.44 13.60
CA MET A 329 -11.98 -18.85 14.78
C MET A 329 -13.01 -18.56 15.88
N SER A 330 -12.59 -18.73 17.13
CA SER A 330 -13.35 -18.23 18.27
C SER A 330 -13.18 -16.72 18.39
N ASN A 331 -14.25 -16.03 18.77
CA ASN A 331 -14.19 -14.60 19.12
C ASN A 331 -14.06 -14.39 20.65
N ASP A 332 -13.81 -15.44 21.42
CA ASP A 332 -13.73 -15.41 22.89
C ASP A 332 -12.33 -15.02 23.37
N PHE A 333 -11.91 -13.81 22.98
CA PHE A 333 -10.63 -13.25 23.40
C PHE A 333 -10.60 -13.01 24.91
N LYS A 334 -9.58 -13.54 25.58
CA LYS A 334 -9.35 -13.39 27.02
C LYS A 334 -8.30 -12.33 27.29
N LYS A 335 -8.47 -11.55 28.36
CA LYS A 335 -7.45 -10.63 28.85
C LYS A 335 -6.20 -11.42 29.24
N VAL A 336 -5.03 -11.04 28.70
CA VAL A 336 -3.73 -11.71 28.94
C VAL A 336 -2.66 -10.78 29.51
N GLY A 337 -2.96 -9.49 29.68
CA GLY A 337 -2.04 -8.53 30.26
C GLY A 337 -2.78 -7.39 30.94
N GLU A 338 -2.06 -6.55 31.67
CA GLU A 338 -2.63 -5.35 32.28
C GLU A 338 -2.71 -4.21 31.26
N GLU A 339 -3.48 -3.17 31.60
CA GLU A 339 -3.52 -1.96 30.78
C GLU A 339 -2.18 -1.22 30.82
N PHE A 340 -1.72 -0.78 29.67
CA PHE A 340 -0.53 0.05 29.50
C PHE A 340 -0.83 1.32 28.72
N THR A 341 0.06 2.30 28.82
CA THR A 341 -0.11 3.62 28.21
C THR A 341 0.97 3.93 27.19
N ILE A 342 0.56 4.39 26.01
CA ILE A 342 1.45 4.97 25.00
C ILE A 342 1.27 6.50 25.00
N ASN A 343 2.36 7.25 25.24
CA ASN A 343 2.35 8.71 25.17
C ASN A 343 2.62 9.16 23.73
N LEU A 344 1.61 9.69 23.03
CA LEU A 344 1.68 10.08 21.64
C LEU A 344 2.40 11.42 21.39
N LEU A 345 2.76 12.17 22.42
CA LEU A 345 3.42 13.49 22.33
C LEU A 345 4.96 13.43 22.28
N LYS A 346 5.57 12.26 22.33
CA LYS A 346 7.05 12.14 22.30
C LYS A 346 7.58 12.21 20.90
#